data_34f6e6098a418d537305c8d4a7347fbe
#
_entry.id   34f6e6098a418d537305c8d4a7347fbe
#
_cell.length_a   1.000
_cell.length_b   1.000
_cell.length_c   1.000
_cell.angle_alpha   90.00
_cell.angle_beta   90.00
_cell.angle_gamma   90.00
#
_symmetry.space_group_name_H-M   'P 1'
#
loop_
_entity.id
_entity.type
_entity.pdbx_description
1 polymer ?
#
loop_
_entity_poly.entity_id
_entity_poly.type
_entity_poly.pdbx_seq_one_letter_code
_entity_poly.pdbx_strand_id
1 'polypeptide(L)'
;MKSILITTFAVLASLAARDALPATPESPLRGTWTLVAAERLLPDGERVADYGASPTGRLIVDSQGRYSLQIFKSERLRFASGDKARGKTDEYESAVLGSSTHYGTVVVDAQRHTLSFRIEGASFPNWEGANQQREYTLADGVLTYRVPPRPDGAIPISVWRKLD
;
A
#
# COMPACT_ATOMS: atom_id res chain seq x y z
N MET A 1 -72.13 10.52 44.37
CA MET A 1 -71.58 9.58 43.39
C MET A 1 -70.61 10.38 42.48
N LYS A 2 -69.30 10.26 42.71
CA LYS A 2 -68.25 10.98 41.93
C LYS A 2 -67.64 10.00 40.95
N SER A 3 -67.85 10.20 39.66
CA SER A 3 -67.23 9.39 38.57
C SER A 3 -65.83 9.91 38.32
N ILE A 4 -64.85 9.02 38.42
CA ILE A 4 -63.44 9.24 38.09
C ILE A 4 -63.24 8.81 36.66
N LEU A 5 -62.87 9.78 35.79
CA LEU A 5 -62.49 9.52 34.38
C LEU A 5 -60.98 9.20 34.34
N ILE A 6 -60.62 7.97 34.00
CA ILE A 6 -59.23 7.56 33.79
C ILE A 6 -58.88 7.80 32.32
N THR A 7 -58.03 8.78 32.05
CA THR A 7 -57.50 9.06 30.70
C THR A 7 -56.23 8.26 30.48
N THR A 8 -56.26 7.26 29.62
CA THR A 8 -55.13 6.44 29.23
C THR A 8 -54.33 7.17 28.16
N PHE A 9 -53.07 7.56 28.51
CA PHE A 9 -52.13 8.14 27.57
C PHE A 9 -51.41 6.97 26.84
N ALA A 10 -51.67 6.84 25.52
CA ALA A 10 -50.89 5.94 24.68
C ALA A 10 -49.63 6.66 24.19
N VAL A 11 -48.47 6.19 24.68
CA VAL A 11 -47.15 6.65 24.20
C VAL A 11 -46.81 5.88 22.90
N LEU A 12 -46.95 6.56 21.75
CA LEU A 12 -46.42 6.07 20.49
C LEU A 12 -44.89 6.20 20.52
N ALA A 13 -44.18 5.10 20.68
CA ALA A 13 -42.73 5.02 20.45
C ALA A 13 -42.46 4.98 18.95
N SER A 14 -42.07 6.09 18.33
CA SER A 14 -41.60 6.13 16.95
C SER A 14 -40.18 5.49 16.90
N LEU A 15 -40.06 4.26 16.38
CA LEU A 15 -38.79 3.68 15.96
C LEU A 15 -38.30 4.47 14.76
N ALA A 16 -37.36 5.39 14.95
CA ALA A 16 -36.61 5.99 13.87
C ALA A 16 -35.70 4.89 13.26
N ALA A 17 -36.05 4.41 12.07
CA ALA A 17 -35.16 3.60 11.28
C ALA A 17 -33.90 4.44 10.98
N ARG A 18 -32.77 4.05 11.53
CA ARG A 18 -31.48 4.61 11.15
C ARG A 18 -31.17 4.05 9.77
N ASP A 19 -31.25 4.89 8.76
CA ASP A 19 -30.70 4.57 7.45
C ASP A 19 -29.22 4.22 7.64
N ALA A 20 -28.88 2.95 7.47
CA ALA A 20 -27.49 2.52 7.45
C ALA A 20 -26.83 3.17 6.24
N LEU A 21 -25.83 4.03 6.49
CA LEU A 21 -25.01 4.59 5.42
C LEU A 21 -24.47 3.43 4.57
N PRO A 22 -24.47 3.55 3.23
CA PRO A 22 -23.90 2.50 2.38
C PRO A 22 -22.47 2.24 2.80
N ALA A 23 -22.14 0.97 3.06
CA ALA A 23 -20.78 0.58 3.40
C ALA A 23 -19.84 0.98 2.26
N THR A 24 -18.78 1.70 2.58
CA THR A 24 -17.74 2.03 1.59
C THR A 24 -17.23 0.71 1.01
N PRO A 25 -17.20 0.55 -0.33
CA PRO A 25 -16.69 -0.67 -0.93
C PRO A 25 -15.29 -0.98 -0.41
N GLU A 26 -15.09 -2.22 0.00
CA GLU A 26 -13.80 -2.68 0.52
C GLU A 26 -12.73 -2.62 -0.58
N SER A 27 -11.52 -2.17 -0.23
CA SER A 27 -10.43 -2.11 -1.20
C SER A 27 -10.13 -3.51 -1.79
N PRO A 28 -10.12 -3.67 -3.13
CA PRO A 28 -9.76 -4.95 -3.75
C PRO A 28 -8.33 -5.38 -3.44
N LEU A 29 -7.49 -4.46 -2.96
CA LEU A 29 -6.12 -4.75 -2.50
C LEU A 29 -6.07 -5.16 -1.03
N ARG A 30 -7.18 -5.14 -0.29
CA ARG A 30 -7.18 -5.53 1.12
C ARG A 30 -6.50 -6.87 1.34
N GLY A 31 -5.60 -6.91 2.33
CA GLY A 31 -4.88 -8.10 2.74
C GLY A 31 -3.37 -7.90 2.85
N THR A 32 -2.69 -9.01 2.96
CA THR A 32 -1.22 -9.07 3.05
C THR A 32 -0.65 -9.69 1.78
N TRP A 33 0.39 -9.06 1.26
CA TRP A 33 1.04 -9.45 0.00
C TRP A 33 2.53 -9.66 0.24
N THR A 34 3.09 -10.71 -0.36
CA THR A 34 4.54 -10.94 -0.40
C THR A 34 5.10 -10.53 -1.75
N LEU A 35 6.29 -9.92 -1.74
CA LEU A 35 6.99 -9.58 -2.99
C LEU A 35 7.44 -10.85 -3.69
N VAL A 36 7.20 -10.93 -5.00
CA VAL A 36 7.64 -12.01 -5.89
C VAL A 36 8.81 -11.53 -6.73
N ALA A 37 8.71 -10.32 -7.28
CA ALA A 37 9.76 -9.72 -8.10
C ALA A 37 9.73 -8.18 -7.99
N ALA A 38 10.91 -7.59 -8.08
CA ALA A 38 11.11 -6.17 -8.29
C ALA A 38 12.11 -5.99 -9.44
N GLU A 39 11.61 -5.45 -10.55
CA GLU A 39 12.32 -5.38 -11.82
C GLU A 39 12.34 -3.94 -12.34
N ARG A 40 13.19 -3.67 -13.32
CA ARG A 40 13.16 -2.47 -14.16
C ARG A 40 13.00 -2.89 -15.61
N LEU A 41 12.06 -2.27 -16.30
CA LEU A 41 12.00 -2.28 -17.77
C LEU A 41 12.86 -1.13 -18.27
N LEU A 42 13.93 -1.46 -18.98
CA LEU A 42 14.84 -0.47 -19.57
C LEU A 42 14.24 0.13 -20.85
N PRO A 43 14.75 1.28 -21.34
CA PRO A 43 14.24 1.92 -22.55
C PRO A 43 14.37 1.06 -23.82
N ASP A 44 15.32 0.13 -23.85
CA ASP A 44 15.50 -0.85 -24.93
C ASP A 44 14.56 -2.06 -24.85
N GLY A 45 13.72 -2.14 -23.81
CA GLY A 45 12.77 -3.22 -23.58
C GLY A 45 13.32 -4.39 -22.77
N GLU A 46 14.59 -4.38 -22.36
CA GLU A 46 15.15 -5.40 -21.50
C GLU A 46 14.57 -5.28 -20.07
N ARG A 47 14.32 -6.43 -19.42
CA ARG A 47 13.94 -6.50 -18.00
C ARG A 47 15.10 -6.97 -17.15
N VAL A 48 15.46 -6.17 -16.18
CA VAL A 48 16.54 -6.47 -15.24
C VAL A 48 16.04 -6.46 -13.79
N ALA A 49 16.64 -7.28 -12.93
CA ALA A 49 16.32 -7.29 -11.51
C ALA A 49 16.79 -5.97 -10.86
N ASP A 50 15.87 -5.23 -10.23
CA ASP A 50 16.16 -3.95 -9.58
C ASP A 50 16.66 -4.12 -8.14
N TYR A 51 16.14 -5.13 -7.43
CA TYR A 51 16.46 -5.44 -6.05
C TYR A 51 17.16 -6.80 -5.89
N GLY A 52 17.92 -7.24 -6.91
CA GLY A 52 18.61 -8.52 -6.92
C GLY A 52 17.71 -9.69 -7.28
N ALA A 53 18.27 -10.90 -7.30
CA ALA A 53 17.61 -12.11 -7.79
C ALA A 53 16.47 -12.61 -6.87
N SER A 54 16.54 -12.31 -5.58
CA SER A 54 15.58 -12.80 -4.58
C SER A 54 15.21 -11.69 -3.60
N PRO A 55 14.57 -10.60 -4.07
CA PRO A 55 14.17 -9.50 -3.20
C PRO A 55 13.11 -9.97 -2.20
N THR A 56 13.07 -9.32 -1.05
CA THR A 56 12.03 -9.56 -0.05
C THR A 56 11.17 -8.32 0.13
N GLY A 57 9.90 -8.50 0.49
CA GLY A 57 9.02 -7.37 0.71
C GLY A 57 7.66 -7.77 1.25
N ARG A 58 6.97 -6.78 1.79
CA ARG A 58 5.61 -6.90 2.28
C ARG A 58 4.81 -5.68 1.87
N LEU A 59 3.60 -5.90 1.37
CA LEU A 59 2.58 -4.89 1.21
C LEU A 59 1.38 -5.32 2.05
N ILE A 60 0.92 -4.45 2.93
CA ILE A 60 -0.28 -4.65 3.74
C ILE A 60 -1.24 -3.52 3.39
N VAL A 61 -2.50 -3.86 3.11
CA VAL A 61 -3.56 -2.89 2.83
C VAL A 61 -4.77 -3.24 3.70
N ASP A 62 -5.28 -2.26 4.44
CA ASP A 62 -6.49 -2.45 5.24
C ASP A 62 -7.78 -2.22 4.44
N SER A 63 -8.93 -2.40 5.09
CA SER A 63 -10.26 -2.21 4.48
C SER A 63 -10.53 -0.78 4.01
N GLN A 64 -9.80 0.21 4.54
CA GLN A 64 -9.93 1.62 4.21
C GLN A 64 -8.90 2.09 3.18
N GLY A 65 -8.05 1.18 2.67
CA GLY A 65 -6.98 1.50 1.73
C GLY A 65 -5.73 2.11 2.37
N ARG A 66 -5.59 2.08 3.70
CA ARG A 66 -4.31 2.45 4.33
C ARG A 66 -3.32 1.33 4.08
N TYR A 67 -2.12 1.68 3.70
CA TYR A 67 -1.10 0.70 3.33
C TYR A 67 0.23 0.94 4.03
N SER A 68 0.99 -0.14 4.13
CA SER A 68 2.43 -0.11 4.44
C SER A 68 3.15 -1.04 3.46
N LEU A 69 4.19 -0.52 2.81
CA LEU A 69 4.97 -1.23 1.80
C LEU A 69 6.44 -1.22 2.16
N GLN A 70 7.07 -2.39 2.04
CA GLN A 70 8.51 -2.54 2.21
C GLN A 70 9.06 -3.44 1.11
N ILE A 71 10.16 -3.01 0.49
CA ILE A 71 10.96 -3.80 -0.45
C ILE A 71 12.42 -3.72 0.01
N PHE A 72 13.07 -4.87 0.03
CA PHE A 72 14.47 -4.99 0.39
C PHE A 72 15.23 -5.78 -0.66
N LYS A 73 16.41 -5.26 -1.03
CA LYS A 73 17.34 -5.94 -1.92
C LYS A 73 17.82 -7.26 -1.30
N SER A 74 18.01 -8.29 -2.14
CA SER A 74 18.48 -9.60 -1.67
C SER A 74 19.85 -9.52 -1.01
N GLU A 75 20.70 -8.62 -1.46
CA GLU A 75 22.05 -8.44 -0.95
C GLU A 75 22.23 -7.02 -0.44
N ARG A 76 22.44 -6.88 0.85
CA ARG A 76 22.76 -5.62 1.52
C ARG A 76 23.90 -5.82 2.47
N LEU A 77 24.85 -4.89 2.52
CA LEU A 77 25.95 -4.92 3.47
C LEU A 77 25.41 -4.84 4.90
N ARG A 78 25.98 -5.68 5.77
CA ARG A 78 25.75 -5.59 7.21
C ARG A 78 26.72 -4.58 7.80
N PHE A 79 26.25 -3.82 8.78
CA PHE A 79 27.10 -2.91 9.53
C PHE A 79 28.13 -3.72 10.34
N ALA A 80 29.40 -3.59 10.01
CA ALA A 80 30.48 -4.33 10.68
C ALA A 80 30.57 -4.02 12.17
N SER A 81 30.20 -2.80 12.56
CA SER A 81 30.14 -2.37 13.96
C SER A 81 28.98 -2.98 14.74
N GLY A 82 27.95 -3.52 14.05
CA GLY A 82 26.67 -3.89 14.66
C GLY A 82 25.86 -2.71 15.19
N ASP A 83 26.34 -1.49 14.99
CA ASP A 83 25.73 -0.24 15.48
C ASP A 83 25.34 0.65 14.28
N LYS A 84 24.05 0.93 14.14
CA LYS A 84 23.50 1.77 13.07
C LYS A 84 24.11 3.18 13.06
N ALA A 85 24.53 3.72 14.19
CA ALA A 85 25.12 5.05 14.30
C ALA A 85 26.60 5.09 13.92
N ARG A 86 27.27 3.93 13.75
CA ARG A 86 28.70 3.81 13.47
C ARG A 86 28.99 3.01 12.20
N GLY A 87 28.15 3.19 11.18
CA GLY A 87 28.35 2.56 9.89
C GLY A 87 29.40 3.28 9.04
N LYS A 88 29.93 2.55 8.06
CA LYS A 88 30.74 3.10 6.99
C LYS A 88 29.85 3.68 5.89
N THR A 89 30.40 4.52 5.02
CA THR A 89 29.66 5.15 3.92
C THR A 89 28.99 4.12 3.01
N ASP A 90 29.70 3.07 2.61
CA ASP A 90 29.20 1.99 1.76
C ASP A 90 28.07 1.17 2.44
N GLU A 91 28.15 0.99 3.76
CA GLU A 91 27.10 0.32 4.54
C GLU A 91 25.81 1.15 4.58
N TYR A 92 25.93 2.46 4.78
CA TYR A 92 24.78 3.38 4.71
C TYR A 92 24.20 3.45 3.31
N GLU A 93 25.04 3.57 2.28
CA GLU A 93 24.60 3.57 0.89
C GLU A 93 23.86 2.28 0.54
N SER A 94 24.41 1.12 0.88
CA SER A 94 23.81 -0.18 0.69
C SER A 94 22.45 -0.30 1.42
N ALA A 95 22.33 0.24 2.62
CA ALA A 95 21.10 0.24 3.38
C ALA A 95 20.01 1.12 2.74
N VAL A 96 20.37 2.32 2.29
CA VAL A 96 19.44 3.27 1.67
C VAL A 96 19.02 2.82 0.28
N LEU A 97 19.97 2.53 -0.62
CA LEU A 97 19.67 2.11 -1.99
C LEU A 97 19.11 0.68 -2.07
N GLY A 98 19.36 -0.13 -1.04
CA GLY A 98 18.84 -1.48 -0.92
C GLY A 98 17.48 -1.59 -0.26
N SER A 99 16.79 -0.48 0.02
CA SER A 99 15.47 -0.47 0.63
C SER A 99 14.55 0.55 -0.01
N SER A 100 13.26 0.19 -0.12
CA SER A 100 12.19 1.09 -0.51
C SER A 100 11.02 0.85 0.42
N THR A 101 10.76 1.80 1.32
CA THR A 101 9.67 1.68 2.27
C THR A 101 8.85 2.95 2.29
N HIS A 102 7.53 2.80 2.30
CA HIS A 102 6.61 3.91 2.45
C HIS A 102 5.23 3.42 2.93
N TYR A 103 4.48 4.33 3.52
CA TYR A 103 3.12 4.09 3.95
C TYR A 103 2.23 5.29 3.63
N GLY A 104 0.92 5.09 3.70
CA GLY A 104 -0.09 6.11 3.43
C GLY A 104 -1.41 5.50 3.02
N THR A 105 -2.06 6.07 2.02
CA THR A 105 -3.32 5.57 1.47
C THR A 105 -3.20 5.22 -0.01
N VAL A 106 -3.91 4.16 -0.44
CA VAL A 106 -4.00 3.74 -1.83
C VAL A 106 -5.46 3.68 -2.27
N VAL A 107 -5.76 4.30 -3.40
CA VAL A 107 -7.07 4.25 -4.07
C VAL A 107 -6.92 3.46 -5.36
N VAL A 108 -7.89 2.56 -5.60
CA VAL A 108 -7.95 1.72 -6.81
C VAL A 108 -8.98 2.29 -7.76
N ASP A 109 -8.56 2.65 -8.97
CA ASP A 109 -9.45 2.93 -10.09
C ASP A 109 -9.49 1.71 -11.02
N ALA A 110 -10.51 0.88 -10.85
CA ALA A 110 -10.67 -0.33 -11.64
C ALA A 110 -11.01 -0.05 -13.12
N GLN A 111 -11.61 1.09 -13.44
CA GLN A 111 -11.96 1.43 -14.82
C GLN A 111 -10.72 1.86 -15.61
N ARG A 112 -9.80 2.57 -14.97
CA ARG A 112 -8.56 3.05 -15.59
C ARG A 112 -7.38 2.10 -15.38
N HIS A 113 -7.56 1.03 -14.60
CA HIS A 113 -6.48 0.13 -14.18
C HIS A 113 -5.32 0.88 -13.51
N THR A 114 -5.63 1.84 -12.63
CA THR A 114 -4.64 2.65 -11.93
C THR A 114 -4.77 2.55 -10.41
N LEU A 115 -3.61 2.60 -9.74
CA LEU A 115 -3.48 2.76 -8.30
C LEU A 115 -2.95 4.17 -8.03
N SER A 116 -3.62 4.92 -7.15
CA SER A 116 -3.14 6.21 -6.69
C SER A 116 -2.65 6.08 -5.25
N PHE A 117 -1.34 6.15 -5.05
CA PHE A 117 -0.68 6.13 -3.75
C PHE A 117 -0.47 7.56 -3.26
N ARG A 118 -1.08 7.93 -2.15
CA ARG A 118 -0.73 9.11 -1.39
C ARG A 118 0.24 8.70 -0.30
N ILE A 119 1.49 9.12 -0.45
CA ILE A 119 2.58 8.76 0.46
C ILE A 119 2.59 9.72 1.64
N GLU A 120 2.49 9.20 2.87
CA GLU A 120 2.50 9.99 4.11
C GLU A 120 3.88 9.97 4.77
N GLY A 121 4.59 8.85 4.67
CA GLY A 121 5.97 8.74 5.13
C GLY A 121 6.75 7.71 4.31
N ALA A 122 8.06 7.93 4.12
CA ALA A 122 8.91 7.11 3.29
C ALA A 122 10.36 7.04 3.80
N SER A 123 11.09 5.97 3.43
CA SER A 123 12.54 5.90 3.65
C SER A 123 13.32 6.88 2.78
N PHE A 124 12.75 7.33 1.66
CA PHE A 124 13.27 8.41 0.83
C PHE A 124 12.39 9.65 1.03
N PRO A 125 12.85 10.67 1.78
CA PRO A 125 12.03 11.80 2.22
C PRO A 125 11.35 12.57 1.08
N ASN A 126 11.96 12.58 -0.12
CA ASN A 126 11.41 13.28 -1.29
C ASN A 126 10.09 12.69 -1.81
N TRP A 127 9.68 11.52 -1.33
CA TRP A 127 8.38 10.94 -1.67
C TRP A 127 7.26 11.38 -0.72
N GLU A 128 7.58 11.93 0.44
CA GLU A 128 6.59 12.34 1.43
C GLU A 128 5.69 13.46 0.87
N GLY A 129 4.39 13.30 1.04
CA GLY A 129 3.37 14.19 0.48
C GLY A 129 3.07 13.97 -1.01
N ALA A 130 3.82 13.11 -1.71
CA ALA A 130 3.61 12.84 -3.13
C ALA A 130 2.37 11.99 -3.38
N ASN A 131 1.71 12.25 -4.53
CA ASN A 131 0.71 11.36 -5.13
C ASN A 131 1.35 10.67 -6.32
N GLN A 132 1.44 9.33 -6.27
CA GLN A 132 2.00 8.52 -7.35
C GLN A 132 0.91 7.66 -7.98
N GLN A 133 0.70 7.81 -9.29
CA GLN A 133 -0.16 6.92 -10.06
C GLN A 133 0.66 5.78 -10.66
N ARG A 134 0.10 4.56 -10.59
CA ARG A 134 0.74 3.34 -11.09
C ARG A 134 -0.28 2.54 -11.88
N GLU A 135 0.05 2.17 -13.11
CA GLU A 135 -0.74 1.20 -13.86
C GLU A 135 -0.61 -0.18 -13.20
N TYR A 136 -1.71 -0.92 -13.11
CA TYR A 136 -1.70 -2.23 -12.47
C TYR A 136 -2.51 -3.28 -13.22
N THR A 137 -2.18 -4.53 -12.94
CA THR A 137 -3.00 -5.72 -13.19
C THR A 137 -3.17 -6.50 -11.90
N LEU A 138 -4.37 -7.05 -11.70
CA LEU A 138 -4.69 -7.91 -10.56
C LEU A 138 -5.46 -9.12 -11.09
N ALA A 139 -4.82 -10.29 -11.05
CA ALA A 139 -5.40 -11.56 -11.48
C ALA A 139 -4.84 -12.70 -10.64
N ASP A 140 -5.67 -13.67 -10.30
CA ASP A 140 -5.28 -14.91 -9.61
C ASP A 140 -4.43 -14.70 -8.36
N GLY A 141 -4.77 -13.66 -7.58
CA GLY A 141 -4.02 -13.31 -6.36
C GLY A 141 -2.64 -12.72 -6.63
N VAL A 142 -2.34 -12.32 -7.87
CA VAL A 142 -1.11 -11.63 -8.26
C VAL A 142 -1.42 -10.19 -8.64
N LEU A 143 -0.78 -9.25 -7.95
CA LEU A 143 -0.79 -7.83 -8.24
C LEU A 143 0.54 -7.46 -8.90
N THR A 144 0.47 -6.92 -10.10
CA THR A 144 1.64 -6.31 -10.79
C THR A 144 1.36 -4.84 -11.02
N TYR A 145 2.28 -3.95 -10.68
CA TYR A 145 2.16 -2.55 -11.03
C TYR A 145 3.47 -1.96 -11.56
N ARG A 146 3.33 -0.89 -12.36
CA ARG A 146 4.42 -0.09 -12.93
C ARG A 146 4.45 1.26 -12.24
N VAL A 147 5.63 1.63 -11.75
CA VAL A 147 5.89 2.97 -11.21
C VAL A 147 6.18 3.91 -12.39
N PRO A 148 5.91 5.23 -12.28
CA PRO A 148 6.32 6.17 -13.33
C PRO A 148 7.81 6.06 -13.67
N PRO A 149 8.20 6.36 -14.93
CA PRO A 149 9.59 6.26 -15.36
C PRO A 149 10.54 7.08 -14.48
N ARG A 150 11.71 6.54 -14.22
CA ARG A 150 12.83 7.25 -13.60
C ARG A 150 13.45 8.26 -14.59
N PRO A 151 14.33 9.17 -14.15
CA PRO A 151 15.01 10.12 -15.04
C PRO A 151 15.82 9.46 -16.16
N ASP A 152 16.30 8.22 -15.95
CA ASP A 152 16.98 7.39 -16.95
C ASP A 152 16.04 6.67 -17.94
N GLY A 153 14.72 6.89 -17.81
CA GLY A 153 13.69 6.25 -18.60
C GLY A 153 13.31 4.85 -18.16
N ALA A 154 14.00 4.27 -17.20
CA ALA A 154 13.67 2.93 -16.69
C ALA A 154 12.35 2.95 -15.89
N ILE A 155 11.51 1.94 -16.12
CA ILE A 155 10.20 1.79 -15.47
C ILE A 155 10.29 0.70 -14.40
N PRO A 156 10.22 1.04 -13.10
CA PRO A 156 10.17 0.03 -12.06
C PRO A 156 8.86 -0.77 -12.10
N ILE A 157 8.97 -2.08 -11.93
CA ILE A 157 7.86 -3.02 -11.89
C ILE A 157 7.94 -3.82 -10.60
N SER A 158 6.81 -3.93 -9.89
CA SER A 158 6.73 -4.77 -8.70
C SER A 158 5.64 -5.81 -8.87
N VAL A 159 5.95 -7.05 -8.52
CA VAL A 159 5.03 -8.20 -8.58
C VAL A 159 4.82 -8.72 -7.16
N TRP A 160 3.57 -8.81 -6.75
CA TRP A 160 3.17 -9.21 -5.42
C TRP A 160 2.19 -10.38 -5.49
N ARG A 161 2.33 -11.34 -4.59
CA ARG A 161 1.37 -12.43 -4.40
C ARG A 161 0.62 -12.23 -3.10
N LYS A 162 -0.69 -12.34 -3.17
CA LYS A 162 -1.54 -12.29 -1.98
C LYS A 162 -1.21 -13.47 -1.06
N LEU A 163 -1.10 -13.19 0.22
CA LEU A 163 -1.10 -14.20 1.27
C LEU A 163 -2.53 -14.32 1.78
N ASP A 164 -2.96 -15.53 2.02
CA ASP A 164 -4.32 -15.84 2.50
C ASP A 164 -4.64 -15.14 3.83
#